data_01fda8568535f75b019d4a4b8bb170a2
#
_entry.id   01fda8568535f75b019d4a4b8bb170a2
#
_cell.length_a   1.000
_cell.length_b   1.000
_cell.length_c   1.000
_cell.angle_alpha   90.00
_cell.angle_beta   90.00
_cell.angle_gamma   90.00
#
_symmetry.space_group_name_H-M   'P 1'
#
loop_
_entity.id
_entity.type
_entity.pdbx_description
1 polymer ?
#
loop_
_entity_poly.entity_id
_entity_poly.type
_entity_poly.pdbx_seq_one_letter_code
_entity_poly.pdbx_strand_id
1 'polypeptide(L)'
;MKKLLRSVFVFVLAFSLVLGTGAFTNVGTINVNAATAQVKITPNSKTIYVGKTTKLKVKKKAKKAKLTWKSSNKRVATVNKKGVVTGRAAGKATIQLKMKVGKKVYRGKSKITVKPILVKSISTSAAEKSMKPGEKYSLRVSVSPSDATNKSLKYSSSNTAVASVDGAGIVTAKKGGKATIYVEKMEATKRFR
;
A
#
# COMPACT_ATOMS: atom_id res chain seq x y z
N MET A 1 -36.48 27.55 -22.30
CA MET A 1 -35.92 28.69 -21.53
C MET A 1 -36.13 28.44 -20.07
N LYS A 2 -35.11 27.96 -19.34
CA LYS A 2 -35.12 27.93 -17.86
C LYS A 2 -33.77 28.46 -17.40
N LYS A 3 -33.81 29.64 -16.78
CA LYS A 3 -32.65 30.38 -16.26
C LYS A 3 -32.10 29.68 -15.01
N LEU A 4 -30.80 29.39 -15.01
CA LEU A 4 -30.06 28.95 -13.82
C LEU A 4 -29.90 30.14 -12.84
N LEU A 5 -30.46 30.04 -11.67
CA LEU A 5 -30.26 30.95 -10.56
C LEU A 5 -28.86 30.70 -9.96
N ARG A 6 -27.94 31.66 -10.17
CA ARG A 6 -26.66 31.70 -9.43
C ARG A 6 -26.93 32.35 -8.10
N SER A 7 -26.92 31.59 -7.01
CA SER A 7 -26.94 32.14 -5.66
C SER A 7 -25.54 32.67 -5.32
N VAL A 8 -25.40 33.99 -5.36
CA VAL A 8 -24.25 34.69 -4.81
C VAL A 8 -24.61 35.11 -3.39
N PHE A 9 -24.06 34.43 -2.40
CA PHE A 9 -24.14 34.89 -1.02
C PHE A 9 -23.15 36.04 -0.81
N VAL A 10 -23.64 37.27 -0.86
CA VAL A 10 -22.95 38.44 -0.39
C VAL A 10 -23.25 38.62 1.08
N PHE A 11 -22.28 38.42 1.95
CA PHE A 11 -22.36 38.81 3.35
C PHE A 11 -22.07 40.31 3.43
N VAL A 12 -23.12 41.14 3.61
CA VAL A 12 -22.99 42.53 3.98
C VAL A 12 -22.85 42.60 5.51
N LEU A 13 -21.68 42.93 6.00
CA LEU A 13 -21.45 43.28 7.41
C LEU A 13 -21.92 44.74 7.61
N ALA A 14 -23.07 44.89 8.23
CA ALA A 14 -23.51 46.20 8.73
C ALA A 14 -22.65 46.57 9.95
N PHE A 15 -21.90 47.64 9.82
CA PHE A 15 -21.12 48.27 10.91
C PHE A 15 -22.03 49.25 11.63
N SER A 16 -22.63 48.88 12.75
CA SER A 16 -23.29 49.85 13.63
C SER A 16 -22.26 50.44 14.61
N LEU A 17 -21.98 51.70 14.45
CA LEU A 17 -21.14 52.48 15.36
C LEU A 17 -21.94 52.82 16.62
N VAL A 18 -21.64 52.13 17.73
CA VAL A 18 -22.12 52.50 19.07
C VAL A 18 -20.97 53.22 19.79
N LEU A 19 -21.11 54.50 20.02
CA LEU A 19 -20.23 55.28 20.91
C LEU A 19 -20.59 54.90 22.37
N GLY A 20 -19.76 54.10 23.02
CA GLY A 20 -19.85 53.77 24.42
C GLY A 20 -18.43 53.65 25.01
N THR A 21 -18.10 54.53 25.97
CA THR A 21 -16.85 54.47 26.75
C THR A 21 -16.85 53.28 27.67
N GLY A 22 -16.12 52.21 27.27
CA GLY A 22 -15.93 51.03 28.09
C GLY A 22 -14.68 50.30 27.63
N ALA A 23 -13.80 49.97 28.57
CA ALA A 23 -12.50 49.35 28.38
C ALA A 23 -12.55 48.09 27.48
N PHE A 24 -11.86 48.15 26.34
CA PHE A 24 -11.64 46.97 25.48
C PHE A 24 -10.58 46.08 26.10
N THR A 25 -11.02 45.14 26.97
CA THR A 25 -10.20 44.02 27.36
C THR A 25 -10.68 42.80 26.53
N ASN A 26 -9.74 42.19 25.87
CA ASN A 26 -9.88 40.92 25.16
C ASN A 26 -10.34 40.98 23.70
N VAL A 27 -9.47 41.50 22.82
CA VAL A 27 -9.55 41.13 21.39
C VAL A 27 -9.15 39.67 21.28
N GLY A 28 -10.14 38.78 21.36
CA GLY A 28 -9.96 37.39 21.01
C GLY A 28 -9.32 37.31 19.63
N THR A 29 -8.14 36.71 19.53
CA THR A 29 -7.48 36.45 18.26
C THR A 29 -8.43 35.64 17.39
N ILE A 30 -9.00 36.26 16.36
CA ILE A 30 -9.79 35.59 15.35
C ILE A 30 -8.82 34.67 14.63
N ASN A 31 -8.83 33.40 15.01
CA ASN A 31 -8.07 32.38 14.32
C ASN A 31 -8.77 32.12 12.98
N VAL A 32 -8.51 32.99 11.99
CA VAL A 32 -8.95 32.78 10.61
C VAL A 32 -8.23 31.57 10.06
N ASN A 33 -8.83 30.41 10.30
CA ASN A 33 -8.40 29.16 9.70
C ASN A 33 -8.57 29.31 8.19
N ALA A 34 -7.51 29.79 7.52
CA ALA A 34 -7.51 30.01 6.08
C ALA A 34 -7.87 28.68 5.41
N ALA A 35 -9.10 28.56 4.90
CA ALA A 35 -9.59 27.37 4.23
C ALA A 35 -8.60 26.97 3.14
N THR A 36 -7.84 25.91 3.36
CA THR A 36 -6.83 25.44 2.42
C THR A 36 -7.53 24.97 1.16
N ALA A 37 -7.37 25.68 0.06
CA ALA A 37 -8.00 25.35 -1.21
C ALA A 37 -7.64 23.91 -1.62
N GLN A 38 -8.67 23.12 -1.98
CA GLN A 38 -8.50 21.72 -2.32
C GLN A 38 -8.25 21.51 -3.81
N VAL A 39 -7.39 20.54 -4.14
CA VAL A 39 -7.15 20.09 -5.52
C VAL A 39 -7.48 18.61 -5.64
N LYS A 40 -8.24 18.25 -6.69
CA LYS A 40 -8.59 16.85 -6.98
C LYS A 40 -7.41 16.07 -7.57
N ILE A 41 -7.12 14.92 -6.97
CA ILE A 41 -6.18 13.91 -7.48
C ILE A 41 -6.99 12.75 -8.07
N THR A 42 -6.51 12.20 -9.17
CA THR A 42 -7.13 11.03 -9.81
C THR A 42 -6.08 9.92 -9.96
N PRO A 43 -6.39 8.70 -9.51
CA PRO A 43 -7.55 8.31 -8.72
C PRO A 43 -7.46 8.87 -7.27
N ASN A 44 -8.62 9.15 -6.65
CA ASN A 44 -8.70 9.55 -5.24
C ASN A 44 -8.54 8.37 -4.29
N SER A 45 -8.78 7.15 -4.79
CA SER A 45 -8.52 5.87 -4.12
C SER A 45 -8.11 4.82 -5.15
N LYS A 46 -7.15 3.96 -4.80
CA LYS A 46 -6.66 2.88 -5.67
C LYS A 46 -6.11 1.72 -4.84
N THR A 47 -6.47 0.50 -5.25
CA THR A 47 -5.80 -0.72 -4.80
C THR A 47 -4.71 -1.08 -5.81
N ILE A 48 -3.51 -1.37 -5.30
CA ILE A 48 -2.37 -1.90 -6.06
C ILE A 48 -1.79 -3.10 -5.31
N TYR A 49 -0.91 -3.87 -5.96
CA TYR A 49 -0.21 -4.99 -5.33
C TYR A 49 1.22 -4.61 -4.95
N VAL A 50 1.82 -5.36 -4.03
CA VAL A 50 3.24 -5.22 -3.67
C VAL A 50 4.10 -5.29 -4.94
N GLY A 51 5.08 -4.39 -5.07
CA GLY A 51 5.93 -4.26 -6.25
C GLY A 51 5.30 -3.52 -7.44
N LYS A 52 3.96 -3.38 -7.50
CA LYS A 52 3.28 -2.71 -8.61
C LYS A 52 3.17 -1.20 -8.38
N THR A 53 3.01 -0.47 -9.48
CA THR A 53 2.94 0.99 -9.47
C THR A 53 1.60 1.52 -9.97
N THR A 54 1.28 2.76 -9.60
CA THR A 54 0.17 3.53 -10.17
C THR A 54 0.56 5.00 -10.26
N LYS A 55 0.09 5.70 -11.29
CA LYS A 55 0.33 7.14 -11.47
C LYS A 55 -0.86 7.94 -11.00
N LEU A 56 -0.62 8.90 -10.12
CA LEU A 56 -1.60 9.89 -9.71
C LEU A 56 -1.51 11.12 -10.63
N LYS A 57 -2.67 11.60 -11.06
CA LYS A 57 -2.80 12.79 -11.91
C LYS A 57 -3.50 13.90 -11.10
N VAL A 58 -3.11 15.14 -11.34
CA VAL A 58 -3.75 16.31 -10.75
C VAL A 58 -4.75 16.88 -11.75
N LYS A 59 -6.05 16.93 -11.40
CA LYS A 59 -7.05 17.63 -12.23
C LYS A 59 -6.84 19.13 -12.12
N LYS A 60 -6.83 19.83 -13.26
CA LYS A 60 -6.63 21.29 -13.34
C LYS A 60 -5.30 21.75 -12.74
N LYS A 61 -4.20 21.15 -13.20
CA LYS A 61 -2.84 21.62 -12.85
C LYS A 61 -2.56 22.97 -13.54
N ALA A 62 -2.20 24.00 -12.78
CA ALA A 62 -1.76 25.29 -13.34
C ALA A 62 -0.38 25.16 -14.01
N LYS A 63 -0.13 25.94 -15.09
CA LYS A 63 1.11 25.85 -15.90
C LYS A 63 2.39 25.99 -15.06
N LYS A 64 2.45 26.90 -14.09
CA LYS A 64 3.62 27.16 -13.21
C LYS A 64 3.49 26.52 -11.81
N ALA A 65 2.69 25.45 -11.64
CA ALA A 65 2.49 24.82 -10.35
C ALA A 65 3.69 23.97 -9.90
N LYS A 66 4.20 24.22 -8.69
CA LYS A 66 5.17 23.34 -8.00
C LYS A 66 4.42 22.27 -7.23
N LEU A 67 4.67 21.00 -7.55
CA LEU A 67 4.04 19.84 -6.91
C LEU A 67 5.01 19.20 -5.91
N THR A 68 4.51 18.91 -4.71
CA THR A 68 5.24 18.14 -3.69
C THR A 68 4.35 17.00 -3.22
N TRP A 69 4.83 15.77 -3.39
CA TRP A 69 4.15 14.56 -3.00
C TRP A 69 4.74 13.99 -1.72
N LYS A 70 3.88 13.49 -0.83
CA LYS A 70 4.28 12.84 0.43
C LYS A 70 3.39 11.63 0.71
N SER A 71 3.98 10.54 1.19
CA SER A 71 3.23 9.39 1.69
C SER A 71 3.11 9.46 3.21
N SER A 72 1.93 9.14 3.74
CA SER A 72 1.71 9.00 5.18
C SER A 72 2.41 7.78 5.77
N ASN A 73 2.67 6.75 4.94
CA ASN A 73 3.36 5.54 5.34
C ASN A 73 4.25 5.02 4.20
N LYS A 74 5.54 5.36 4.26
CA LYS A 74 6.52 4.96 3.24
C LYS A 74 6.84 3.45 3.26
N ARG A 75 6.61 2.75 4.38
CA ARG A 75 6.77 1.28 4.46
C ARG A 75 5.72 0.58 3.60
N VAL A 76 4.50 1.13 3.53
CA VAL A 76 3.39 0.58 2.72
C VAL A 76 3.47 1.04 1.28
N ALA A 77 3.61 2.35 1.04
CA ALA A 77 3.70 2.89 -0.31
C ALA A 77 4.60 4.12 -0.35
N THR A 78 5.42 4.22 -1.39
CA THR A 78 6.24 5.40 -1.69
C THR A 78 5.64 6.16 -2.88
N VAL A 79 5.99 7.44 -3.01
CA VAL A 79 5.61 8.27 -4.16
C VAL A 79 6.81 9.10 -4.60
N ASN A 80 7.03 9.20 -5.91
CA ASN A 80 8.11 10.02 -6.48
C ASN A 80 7.61 11.44 -6.88
N LYS A 81 8.55 12.30 -7.32
CA LYS A 81 8.24 13.68 -7.76
C LYS A 81 7.25 13.76 -8.92
N LYS A 82 7.15 12.71 -9.76
CA LYS A 82 6.23 12.61 -10.90
C LYS A 82 4.84 12.09 -10.52
N GLY A 83 4.57 11.82 -9.22
CA GLY A 83 3.30 11.28 -8.72
C GLY A 83 3.11 9.79 -9.01
N VAL A 84 4.18 9.05 -9.30
CA VAL A 84 4.14 7.58 -9.41
C VAL A 84 4.26 6.99 -8.02
N VAL A 85 3.26 6.21 -7.64
CA VAL A 85 3.18 5.49 -6.37
C VAL A 85 3.62 4.06 -6.57
N THR A 86 4.47 3.55 -5.69
CA THR A 86 4.93 2.14 -5.67
C THR A 86 4.48 1.48 -4.37
N GLY A 87 3.81 0.33 -4.47
CA GLY A 87 3.44 -0.52 -3.33
C GLY A 87 4.68 -1.24 -2.80
N ARG A 88 4.96 -1.10 -1.49
CA ARG A 88 6.13 -1.71 -0.84
C ARG A 88 5.76 -2.89 0.04
N ALA A 89 4.72 -2.74 0.84
CA ALA A 89 4.20 -3.80 1.72
C ALA A 89 2.69 -3.72 1.81
N ALA A 90 2.03 -4.81 2.17
CA ALA A 90 0.58 -4.84 2.36
C ALA A 90 0.15 -3.84 3.44
N GLY A 91 -0.96 -3.13 3.20
CA GLY A 91 -1.48 -2.12 4.12
C GLY A 91 -2.14 -0.94 3.42
N LYS A 92 -2.35 0.14 4.18
CA LYS A 92 -2.97 1.38 3.69
C LYS A 92 -2.02 2.56 3.86
N ALA A 93 -1.96 3.43 2.86
CA ALA A 93 -1.23 4.68 2.90
C ALA A 93 -2.05 5.79 2.23
N THR A 94 -1.94 7.02 2.73
CA THR A 94 -2.51 8.20 2.09
C THR A 94 -1.39 8.98 1.40
N ILE A 95 -1.52 9.17 0.10
CA ILE A 95 -0.61 10.02 -0.66
C ILE A 95 -1.17 11.43 -0.64
N GLN A 96 -0.37 12.36 -0.13
CA GLN A 96 -0.70 13.77 0.00
C GLN A 96 0.02 14.58 -1.09
N LEU A 97 -0.69 15.53 -1.66
CA LEU A 97 -0.15 16.51 -2.60
C LEU A 97 -0.22 17.91 -1.96
N LYS A 98 0.89 18.64 -2.03
CA LYS A 98 0.94 20.09 -1.88
C LYS A 98 1.27 20.70 -3.24
N MET A 99 0.34 21.49 -3.79
CA MET A 99 0.52 22.23 -5.05
C MET A 99 0.62 23.72 -4.73
N LYS A 100 1.74 24.35 -5.09
CA LYS A 100 1.96 25.79 -4.90
C LYS A 100 1.88 26.51 -6.26
N VAL A 101 1.06 27.57 -6.33
CA VAL A 101 0.90 28.44 -7.51
C VAL A 101 1.03 29.88 -7.02
N GLY A 102 2.18 30.50 -7.29
CA GLY A 102 2.53 31.79 -6.68
C GLY A 102 2.51 31.70 -5.15
N LYS A 103 1.75 32.56 -4.49
CA LYS A 103 1.55 32.58 -3.03
C LYS A 103 0.47 31.58 -2.55
N LYS A 104 -0.39 31.06 -3.45
CA LYS A 104 -1.50 30.15 -3.08
C LYS A 104 -1.04 28.71 -2.94
N VAL A 105 -1.56 28.00 -1.93
CA VAL A 105 -1.27 26.59 -1.65
C VAL A 105 -2.56 25.78 -1.73
N TYR A 106 -2.54 24.72 -2.51
CA TYR A 106 -3.63 23.76 -2.67
C TYR A 106 -3.19 22.41 -2.12
N ARG A 107 -4.10 21.66 -1.49
CA ARG A 107 -3.83 20.34 -0.95
C ARG A 107 -4.77 19.31 -1.56
N GLY A 108 -4.24 18.11 -1.78
CA GLY A 108 -5.02 16.96 -2.26
C GLY A 108 -4.54 15.68 -1.59
N LYS A 109 -5.38 14.65 -1.62
CA LYS A 109 -5.04 13.34 -1.06
C LYS A 109 -5.61 12.21 -1.93
N SER A 110 -4.91 11.08 -1.95
CA SER A 110 -5.35 9.83 -2.56
C SER A 110 -5.11 8.68 -1.59
N LYS A 111 -6.10 7.83 -1.37
CA LYS A 111 -6.00 6.63 -0.51
C LYS A 111 -5.46 5.47 -1.34
N ILE A 112 -4.36 4.87 -0.89
CA ILE A 112 -3.75 3.71 -1.55
C ILE A 112 -3.86 2.51 -0.61
N THR A 113 -4.43 1.42 -1.13
CA THR A 113 -4.42 0.12 -0.48
C THR A 113 -3.44 -0.77 -1.24
N VAL A 114 -2.45 -1.31 -0.55
CA VAL A 114 -1.51 -2.27 -1.11
C VAL A 114 -1.90 -3.66 -0.64
N LYS A 115 -2.13 -4.59 -1.57
CA LYS A 115 -2.43 -6.00 -1.28
C LYS A 115 -1.22 -6.88 -1.59
N PRO A 116 -1.02 -8.00 -0.87
CA PRO A 116 -0.02 -8.98 -1.23
C PRO A 116 -0.43 -9.71 -2.51
N ILE A 117 0.55 -10.19 -3.27
CA ILE A 117 0.35 -11.17 -4.33
C ILE A 117 0.46 -12.55 -3.67
N LEU A 118 -0.63 -13.30 -3.68
CA LEU A 118 -0.69 -14.60 -3.02
C LEU A 118 -0.17 -15.71 -3.93
N VAL A 119 0.39 -16.76 -3.34
CA VAL A 119 0.73 -18.01 -4.04
C VAL A 119 -0.57 -18.68 -4.49
N LYS A 120 -0.65 -19.03 -5.77
CA LYS A 120 -1.79 -19.72 -6.38
C LYS A 120 -1.55 -21.22 -6.47
N SER A 121 -0.33 -21.61 -6.87
CA SER A 121 0.05 -23.01 -7.00
C SER A 121 1.51 -23.24 -6.65
N ILE A 122 1.81 -24.47 -6.27
CA ILE A 122 3.13 -25.00 -6.03
C ILE A 122 3.25 -26.23 -6.92
N SER A 123 4.39 -26.41 -7.58
CA SER A 123 4.73 -27.59 -8.36
C SER A 123 6.13 -28.08 -8.01
N THR A 124 6.34 -29.39 -8.08
CA THR A 124 7.62 -30.04 -7.82
C THR A 124 8.19 -30.63 -9.11
N SER A 125 9.51 -30.78 -9.20
CA SER A 125 10.21 -31.30 -10.38
C SER A 125 10.03 -32.81 -10.59
N ALA A 126 9.68 -33.53 -9.53
CA ALA A 126 9.46 -34.99 -9.59
C ALA A 126 8.26 -35.37 -8.74
N ALA A 127 7.41 -36.25 -9.26
CA ALA A 127 6.32 -36.87 -8.53
C ALA A 127 6.82 -38.03 -7.67
N GLU A 128 7.79 -38.81 -8.20
CA GLU A 128 8.43 -39.95 -7.52
C GLU A 128 9.94 -39.93 -7.75
N LYS A 129 10.69 -40.42 -6.78
CA LYS A 129 12.15 -40.60 -6.84
C LYS A 129 12.59 -41.79 -6.03
N SER A 130 13.27 -42.75 -6.70
CA SER A 130 13.97 -43.84 -6.02
C SER A 130 15.32 -43.35 -5.52
N MET A 131 15.66 -43.71 -4.28
CA MET A 131 16.90 -43.31 -3.62
C MET A 131 17.46 -44.47 -2.81
N LYS A 132 18.79 -44.59 -2.74
CA LYS A 132 19.48 -45.51 -1.83
C LYS A 132 19.64 -44.85 -0.45
N PRO A 133 19.69 -45.66 0.65
CA PRO A 133 20.01 -45.12 1.97
C PRO A 133 21.32 -44.29 1.95
N GLY A 134 21.30 -43.14 2.59
CA GLY A 134 22.38 -42.18 2.60
C GLY A 134 22.36 -41.12 1.47
N GLU A 135 21.61 -41.36 0.39
CA GLU A 135 21.52 -40.41 -0.71
C GLU A 135 20.72 -39.15 -0.31
N LYS A 136 21.11 -38.02 -0.90
CA LYS A 136 20.42 -36.74 -0.78
C LYS A 136 19.88 -36.29 -2.13
N TYR A 137 18.67 -35.73 -2.10
CA TYR A 137 18.01 -35.19 -3.28
C TYR A 137 17.44 -33.76 -2.99
N SER A 138 17.83 -32.80 -3.79
CA SER A 138 17.26 -31.46 -3.70
C SER A 138 15.94 -31.40 -4.46
N LEU A 139 14.84 -31.24 -3.73
CA LEU A 139 13.50 -31.08 -4.29
C LEU A 139 13.36 -29.68 -4.89
N ARG A 140 13.31 -29.59 -6.22
CA ARG A 140 13.08 -28.31 -6.90
C ARG A 140 11.59 -27.99 -6.85
N VAL A 141 11.25 -26.85 -6.23
CA VAL A 141 9.87 -26.41 -6.07
C VAL A 141 9.68 -25.09 -6.80
N SER A 142 8.66 -25.01 -7.64
CA SER A 142 8.26 -23.80 -8.33
C SER A 142 6.99 -23.23 -7.70
N VAL A 143 6.95 -21.93 -7.51
CA VAL A 143 5.82 -21.19 -6.92
C VAL A 143 5.23 -20.25 -7.96
N SER A 144 3.93 -20.31 -8.17
CA SER A 144 3.21 -19.44 -9.09
C SER A 144 2.21 -18.52 -8.34
N PRO A 145 2.13 -17.23 -8.68
CA PRO A 145 2.98 -16.52 -9.63
C PRO A 145 4.39 -16.28 -9.06
N SER A 146 5.38 -16.12 -9.94
CA SER A 146 6.79 -15.94 -9.55
C SER A 146 7.04 -14.65 -8.75
N ASP A 147 6.15 -13.65 -8.85
CA ASP A 147 6.17 -12.40 -8.08
C ASP A 147 5.29 -12.45 -6.82
N ALA A 148 4.88 -13.63 -6.35
CA ALA A 148 4.19 -13.79 -5.07
C ALA A 148 4.96 -13.13 -3.92
N THR A 149 4.23 -12.43 -3.04
CA THR A 149 4.83 -11.60 -1.98
C THR A 149 5.51 -12.43 -0.89
N ASN A 150 4.94 -13.59 -0.57
CA ASN A 150 5.55 -14.58 0.32
C ASN A 150 5.61 -15.91 -0.42
N LYS A 151 6.82 -16.41 -0.64
CA LYS A 151 7.11 -17.72 -1.30
C LYS A 151 7.69 -18.74 -0.33
N SER A 152 7.62 -18.47 0.96
CA SER A 152 8.11 -19.40 1.99
C SER A 152 7.32 -20.68 1.96
N LEU A 153 8.04 -21.80 1.97
CA LEU A 153 7.51 -23.15 1.94
C LEU A 153 7.83 -23.87 3.24
N LYS A 154 6.96 -24.78 3.62
CA LYS A 154 7.17 -25.73 4.70
C LYS A 154 7.25 -27.12 4.09
N TYR A 155 8.24 -27.88 4.53
CA TYR A 155 8.45 -29.27 4.11
C TYR A 155 8.19 -30.21 5.27
N SER A 156 7.62 -31.39 5.00
CA SER A 156 7.44 -32.43 5.98
C SER A 156 7.48 -33.80 5.30
N SER A 157 7.79 -34.85 6.06
CA SER A 157 7.82 -36.24 5.61
C SER A 157 6.75 -37.05 6.34
N SER A 158 6.04 -37.94 5.63
CA SER A 158 5.10 -38.87 6.22
C SER A 158 5.79 -39.93 7.08
N ASN A 159 7.10 -40.21 6.82
CA ASN A 159 7.87 -41.20 7.58
C ASN A 159 9.35 -40.75 7.64
N THR A 160 9.70 -40.03 8.70
CA THR A 160 11.05 -39.51 8.93
C THR A 160 12.09 -40.57 9.22
N ALA A 161 11.69 -41.83 9.53
CA ALA A 161 12.59 -42.97 9.66
C ALA A 161 13.03 -43.50 8.30
N VAL A 162 12.20 -43.36 7.24
CA VAL A 162 12.54 -43.77 5.87
C VAL A 162 13.24 -42.64 5.14
N ALA A 163 12.67 -41.42 5.15
CA ALA A 163 13.26 -40.24 4.54
C ALA A 163 12.92 -38.98 5.34
N SER A 164 13.88 -38.14 5.56
CA SER A 164 13.69 -36.81 6.16
C SER A 164 13.84 -35.71 5.10
N VAL A 165 13.27 -34.55 5.35
CA VAL A 165 13.44 -33.35 4.54
C VAL A 165 13.76 -32.13 5.44
N ASP A 166 14.70 -31.32 5.02
CA ASP A 166 15.06 -30.08 5.74
C ASP A 166 14.28 -28.86 5.23
N GLY A 167 14.49 -27.71 5.88
CA GLY A 167 13.85 -26.44 5.52
C GLY A 167 14.26 -25.88 4.15
N ALA A 168 15.33 -26.39 3.54
CA ALA A 168 15.79 -26.06 2.20
C ALA A 168 15.20 -26.98 1.11
N GLY A 169 14.42 -28.02 1.52
CA GLY A 169 13.86 -29.01 0.62
C GLY A 169 14.86 -30.10 0.20
N ILE A 170 15.93 -30.29 0.98
CA ILE A 170 16.86 -31.42 0.77
C ILE A 170 16.29 -32.65 1.45
N VAL A 171 15.95 -33.64 0.66
CA VAL A 171 15.47 -34.97 1.11
C VAL A 171 16.68 -35.86 1.34
N THR A 172 16.73 -36.54 2.49
CA THR A 172 17.76 -37.53 2.83
C THR A 172 17.08 -38.87 3.03
N ALA A 173 17.43 -39.89 2.23
CA ALA A 173 17.01 -41.25 2.41
C ALA A 173 17.77 -41.89 3.59
N LYS A 174 17.06 -42.57 4.52
CA LYS A 174 17.67 -43.18 5.73
C LYS A 174 17.65 -44.69 5.69
N LYS A 175 16.55 -45.30 5.26
CA LYS A 175 16.40 -46.75 5.12
C LYS A 175 15.41 -47.10 4.03
N GLY A 176 15.34 -48.37 3.66
CA GLY A 176 14.36 -48.90 2.71
C GLY A 176 12.93 -48.68 3.18
N GLY A 177 12.03 -48.36 2.24
CA GLY A 177 10.62 -48.09 2.49
C GLY A 177 10.08 -46.99 1.60
N LYS A 178 8.84 -46.54 1.86
CA LYS A 178 8.18 -45.44 1.16
C LYS A 178 7.95 -44.30 2.14
N ALA A 179 8.18 -43.08 1.70
CA ALA A 179 7.82 -41.85 2.39
C ALA A 179 7.31 -40.82 1.40
N THR A 180 6.28 -40.08 1.78
CA THR A 180 5.76 -38.95 1.00
C THR A 180 6.31 -37.64 1.59
N ILE A 181 6.89 -36.83 0.73
CA ILE A 181 7.35 -35.47 1.11
C ILE A 181 6.25 -34.48 0.77
N TYR A 182 5.74 -33.78 1.78
CA TYR A 182 4.74 -32.74 1.64
C TYR A 182 5.42 -31.37 1.52
N VAL A 183 4.90 -30.55 0.62
CA VAL A 183 5.32 -29.17 0.43
C VAL A 183 4.11 -28.26 0.54
N GLU A 184 4.13 -27.36 1.48
CA GLU A 184 3.02 -26.46 1.77
C GLU A 184 3.50 -24.99 1.74
N LYS A 185 2.62 -24.07 1.29
CA LYS A 185 2.87 -22.64 1.45
C LYS A 185 2.78 -22.28 2.94
N MET A 186 3.73 -21.51 3.43
CA MET A 186 3.59 -20.91 4.76
C MET A 186 2.59 -19.74 4.70
N GLU A 187 1.48 -19.87 5.44
CA GLU A 187 0.55 -18.77 5.66
C GLU A 187 1.24 -17.71 6.54
N ALA A 188 1.00 -16.42 6.23
CA ALA A 188 1.49 -15.36 7.08
C ALA A 188 0.81 -15.46 8.45
N THR A 189 1.59 -15.65 9.52
CA THR A 189 1.06 -15.67 10.90
C THR A 189 0.41 -14.32 11.20
N LYS A 190 -0.91 -14.29 11.38
CA LYS A 190 -1.60 -13.12 11.91
C LYS A 190 -1.14 -12.93 13.36
N ARG A 191 -0.26 -11.96 13.60
CA ARG A 191 -0.03 -11.49 14.98
C ARG A 191 -1.21 -10.61 15.38
N PHE A 192 -2.06 -11.12 16.26
CA PHE A 192 -3.01 -10.30 17.01
C PHE A 192 -2.18 -9.59 18.11
N ARG A 193 -2.23 -8.27 18.13
CA ARG A 193 -1.84 -7.42 19.26
C ARG A 193 -3.09 -6.89 19.89
#